data_226f1a3ed077c0cdd4530bc93a1cca9d
#
_entry.id   226f1a3ed077c0cdd4530bc93a1cca9d
#
_cell.length_a   1.000
_cell.length_b   1.000
_cell.length_c   1.000
_cell.angle_alpha   90.00
_cell.angle_beta   90.00
_cell.angle_gamma   90.00
#
_symmetry.space_group_name_H-M   'P 1'
#
loop_
_entity.id
_entity.type
_entity.pdbx_description
1 polymer ?
#
loop_
_entity_poly.entity_id
_entity_poly.type
_entity_poly.pdbx_seq_one_letter_code
_entity_poly.pdbx_strand_id
1 'polypeptide(L)'
;MGIRIFQVDSFTANPFAGNPAGVCLLPDPRDERWMQNVAREMNLSETAFLVPLPDGFGLRWFTPAVEVSLCGHATLASAHVLWEEGLLEPSETARFHTLSGLLTATLRGDCMEMNFPAKREQPAEPPADLLRALAVKPVYIGRNDLDYLLQVDSEETVRTLAPDFALLRSAPVRGVIVTAKSESPGFDFVSRFFAPAVGIDEDPVTGSAHCCLGPFWKERLGKDEMRAYQASARGGVVQVRVEGERVILGGRAVTVLRGELLV
;
A
#
# COMPACT_ATOMS: atom_id res chain seq x y z
N MET A 1 -21.37 13.82 -20.38
CA MET A 1 -21.42 12.74 -19.38
C MET A 1 -20.37 13.04 -18.32
N GLY A 2 -20.73 12.91 -17.05
CA GLY A 2 -19.77 13.09 -15.96
C GLY A 2 -18.72 11.97 -15.97
N ILE A 3 -17.58 12.21 -15.32
CA ILE A 3 -16.52 11.23 -15.18
C ILE A 3 -16.81 10.36 -13.96
N ARG A 4 -16.88 9.04 -14.15
CA ARG A 4 -17.14 8.12 -13.04
C ARG A 4 -15.98 8.11 -12.05
N ILE A 5 -16.32 8.26 -10.77
CA ILE A 5 -15.36 8.22 -9.66
C ILE A 5 -15.85 7.26 -8.58
N PHE A 6 -14.90 6.56 -7.98
CA PHE A 6 -15.13 5.60 -6.90
C PHE A 6 -14.22 5.92 -5.74
N GLN A 7 -14.66 5.64 -4.53
CA GLN A 7 -13.78 5.50 -3.39
C GLN A 7 -13.77 4.04 -2.96
N VAL A 8 -12.58 3.48 -2.87
CA VAL A 8 -12.37 2.05 -2.61
C VAL A 8 -11.43 1.90 -1.42
N ASP A 9 -11.84 1.13 -0.43
CA ASP A 9 -11.00 0.72 0.68
C ASP A 9 -10.26 -0.57 0.29
N SER A 10 -8.94 -0.49 0.14
CA SER A 10 -8.06 -1.59 -0.26
C SER A 10 -7.50 -2.36 0.93
N PHE A 11 -7.20 -3.66 0.73
CA PHE A 11 -6.69 -4.58 1.75
C PHE A 11 -7.67 -4.83 2.91
N THR A 12 -8.95 -4.80 2.62
CA THR A 12 -10.03 -5.07 3.56
C THR A 12 -11.25 -5.68 2.87
N ALA A 13 -12.05 -6.42 3.61
CA ALA A 13 -13.40 -6.84 3.19
C ALA A 13 -14.50 -6.00 3.86
N ASN A 14 -14.13 -5.07 4.76
CA ASN A 14 -15.06 -4.27 5.53
C ASN A 14 -14.94 -2.80 5.16
N PRO A 15 -16.04 -2.08 4.93
CA PRO A 15 -16.01 -0.62 4.76
C PRO A 15 -15.34 0.09 5.94
N PHE A 16 -14.69 1.22 5.65
CA PHE A 16 -14.04 2.10 6.64
C PHE A 16 -12.78 1.52 7.31
N ALA A 17 -12.26 0.41 6.78
CA ALA A 17 -10.96 -0.18 7.11
C ALA A 17 -10.04 -0.15 5.90
N GLY A 18 -8.83 -0.70 6.00
CA GLY A 18 -7.87 -0.74 4.90
C GLY A 18 -7.36 0.63 4.48
N ASN A 19 -6.82 0.73 3.26
CA ASN A 19 -6.27 1.97 2.72
C ASN A 19 -7.19 2.54 1.62
N PRO A 20 -7.78 3.73 1.82
CA PRO A 20 -8.71 4.31 0.88
C PRO A 20 -8.00 4.92 -0.32
N ALA A 21 -8.53 4.69 -1.52
CA ALA A 21 -8.10 5.34 -2.76
C ALA A 21 -9.29 5.85 -3.56
N GLY A 22 -9.12 6.99 -4.23
CA GLY A 22 -10.00 7.42 -5.30
C GLY A 22 -9.66 6.68 -6.59
N VAL A 23 -10.66 6.33 -7.41
CA VAL A 23 -10.46 5.73 -8.73
C VAL A 23 -11.35 6.45 -9.74
N CYS A 24 -10.73 7.13 -10.71
CA CYS A 24 -11.43 7.81 -11.81
C CYS A 24 -11.31 6.99 -13.09
N LEU A 25 -12.43 6.68 -13.72
CA LEU A 25 -12.48 6.04 -15.04
C LEU A 25 -12.60 7.14 -16.10
N LEU A 26 -11.51 7.41 -16.79
CA LEU A 26 -11.43 8.44 -17.81
C LEU A 26 -11.74 7.83 -19.19
N PRO A 27 -12.66 8.43 -19.99
CA PRO A 27 -12.87 7.99 -21.37
C PRO A 27 -11.66 8.31 -22.26
N ASP A 28 -10.96 9.42 -21.97
CA ASP A 28 -9.81 9.93 -22.70
C ASP A 28 -8.77 10.49 -21.73
N PRO A 29 -7.49 10.58 -22.13
CA PRO A 29 -6.45 11.18 -21.30
C PRO A 29 -6.80 12.61 -20.88
N ARG A 30 -6.50 12.97 -19.64
CA ARG A 30 -6.60 14.34 -19.10
C ARG A 30 -5.21 14.88 -18.80
N ASP A 31 -5.09 16.19 -18.77
CA ASP A 31 -3.84 16.84 -18.40
C ASP A 31 -3.52 16.64 -16.91
N GLU A 32 -2.24 16.72 -16.57
CA GLU A 32 -1.72 16.48 -15.24
C GLU A 32 -2.31 17.45 -14.20
N ARG A 33 -2.48 18.72 -14.57
CA ARG A 33 -3.03 19.75 -13.67
C ARG A 33 -4.48 19.43 -13.28
N TRP A 34 -5.27 18.92 -14.23
CA TRP A 34 -6.64 18.50 -13.96
C TRP A 34 -6.67 17.32 -12.99
N MET A 35 -5.85 16.28 -13.24
CA MET A 35 -5.74 15.11 -12.36
C MET A 35 -5.27 15.49 -10.95
N GLN A 36 -4.27 16.38 -10.86
CA GLN A 36 -3.78 16.90 -9.58
C GLN A 36 -4.86 17.67 -8.82
N ASN A 37 -5.69 18.45 -9.49
CA ASN A 37 -6.79 19.18 -8.86
C ASN A 37 -7.87 18.24 -8.33
N VAL A 38 -8.23 17.20 -9.09
CA VAL A 38 -9.17 16.17 -8.64
C VAL A 38 -8.60 15.43 -7.41
N ALA A 39 -7.33 15.07 -7.42
CA ALA A 39 -6.70 14.41 -6.27
C ALA A 39 -6.71 15.30 -5.01
N ARG A 40 -6.54 16.61 -5.16
CA ARG A 40 -6.66 17.58 -4.04
C ARG A 40 -8.09 17.66 -3.51
N GLU A 41 -9.06 17.68 -4.40
CA GLU A 41 -10.49 17.76 -4.03
C GLU A 41 -10.92 16.49 -3.30
N MET A 42 -10.48 15.32 -3.76
CA MET A 42 -10.75 14.04 -3.11
C MET A 42 -10.10 13.92 -1.74
N ASN A 43 -8.93 14.52 -1.56
CA ASN A 43 -8.17 14.54 -0.31
C ASN A 43 -7.99 13.15 0.34
N LEU A 44 -7.79 12.14 -0.49
CA LEU A 44 -7.44 10.77 -0.09
C LEU A 44 -5.92 10.58 -0.18
N SER A 45 -5.39 9.46 0.35
CA SER A 45 -3.96 9.14 0.23
C SER A 45 -3.52 9.27 -1.22
N GLU A 46 -4.20 8.58 -2.14
CA GLU A 46 -4.03 8.72 -3.58
C GLU A 46 -5.37 8.64 -4.32
N THR A 47 -5.39 9.31 -5.49
CA THR A 47 -6.42 9.16 -6.51
C THR A 47 -5.78 8.58 -7.77
N ALA A 48 -6.32 7.46 -8.23
CA ALA A 48 -5.93 6.76 -9.44
C ALA A 48 -6.75 7.23 -10.64
N PHE A 49 -6.11 7.38 -11.78
CA PHE A 49 -6.75 7.76 -13.05
C PHE A 49 -6.49 6.69 -14.09
N LEU A 50 -7.55 6.03 -14.54
CA LEU A 50 -7.54 4.94 -15.51
C LEU A 50 -8.01 5.45 -16.88
N VAL A 51 -7.23 5.14 -17.91
CA VAL A 51 -7.56 5.41 -19.32
C VAL A 51 -7.49 4.10 -20.09
N PRO A 52 -8.53 3.69 -20.84
CA PRO A 52 -8.48 2.48 -21.65
C PRO A 52 -7.37 2.54 -22.71
N LEU A 53 -6.64 1.43 -22.90
CA LEU A 53 -5.65 1.22 -23.95
C LEU A 53 -5.96 -0.11 -24.67
N PRO A 54 -5.40 -0.34 -25.87
CA PRO A 54 -5.68 -1.56 -26.65
C PRO A 54 -5.33 -2.88 -25.93
N ASP A 55 -4.36 -2.86 -25.00
CA ASP A 55 -3.88 -4.04 -24.26
C ASP A 55 -3.93 -3.88 -22.73
N GLY A 56 -4.86 -3.06 -22.25
CA GLY A 56 -5.04 -2.81 -20.81
C GLY A 56 -5.46 -1.38 -20.51
N PHE A 57 -4.83 -0.77 -19.51
CA PHE A 57 -5.18 0.57 -19.05
C PHE A 57 -3.93 1.38 -18.77
N GLY A 58 -3.90 2.65 -19.17
CA GLY A 58 -2.98 3.63 -18.63
C GLY A 58 -3.39 3.95 -17.20
N LEU A 59 -2.45 3.98 -16.26
CA LEU A 59 -2.73 4.22 -14.85
C LEU A 59 -1.72 5.22 -14.27
N ARG A 60 -2.24 6.30 -13.69
CA ARG A 60 -1.47 7.34 -12.99
C ARG A 60 -2.07 7.55 -11.60
N TRP A 61 -1.23 7.88 -10.62
CA TRP A 61 -1.64 8.12 -9.24
C TRP A 61 -1.16 9.48 -8.76
N PHE A 62 -2.05 10.18 -8.09
CA PHE A 62 -1.77 11.49 -7.51
C PHE A 62 -2.14 11.50 -6.03
N THR A 63 -1.20 11.93 -5.20
CA THR A 63 -1.51 12.41 -3.85
C THR A 63 -2.16 13.79 -3.95
N PRO A 64 -2.69 14.38 -2.88
CA PRO A 64 -3.12 15.77 -2.90
C PRO A 64 -2.02 16.78 -3.27
N ALA A 65 -0.74 16.39 -3.20
CA ALA A 65 0.39 17.28 -3.45
C ALA A 65 1.10 17.04 -4.80
N VAL A 66 1.34 15.77 -5.17
CA VAL A 66 2.19 15.39 -6.31
C VAL A 66 1.74 14.09 -6.95
N GLU A 67 2.15 13.87 -8.22
CA GLU A 67 2.11 12.56 -8.85
C GLU A 67 3.14 11.62 -8.23
N VAL A 68 2.79 10.35 -8.07
CA VAL A 68 3.69 9.29 -7.60
C VAL A 68 3.89 8.22 -8.68
N SER A 69 5.09 7.68 -8.76
CA SER A 69 5.46 6.71 -9.79
C SER A 69 4.94 5.28 -9.53
N LEU A 70 4.57 4.98 -8.30
CA LEU A 70 4.07 3.66 -7.88
C LEU A 70 3.17 3.78 -6.65
N CYS A 71 1.99 3.14 -6.71
CA CYS A 71 1.09 3.04 -5.57
C CYS A 71 0.36 1.68 -5.58
N GLY A 72 0.70 0.80 -4.62
CA GLY A 72 0.16 -0.56 -4.57
C GLY A 72 -1.33 -0.61 -4.22
N HIS A 73 -1.77 0.09 -3.17
CA HIS A 73 -3.17 0.04 -2.72
C HIS A 73 -4.13 0.67 -3.73
N ALA A 74 -3.72 1.78 -4.39
CA ALA A 74 -4.53 2.40 -5.42
C ALA A 74 -4.55 1.59 -6.74
N THR A 75 -3.50 0.78 -7.02
CA THR A 75 -3.52 -0.21 -8.10
C THR A 75 -4.51 -1.34 -7.80
N LEU A 76 -4.54 -1.83 -6.55
CA LEU A 76 -5.50 -2.84 -6.11
C LEU A 76 -6.93 -2.31 -6.18
N ALA A 77 -7.17 -1.06 -5.73
CA ALA A 77 -8.44 -0.37 -5.88
C ALA A 77 -8.87 -0.23 -7.35
N SER A 78 -7.92 0.12 -8.23
CA SER A 78 -8.16 0.23 -9.68
C SER A 78 -8.58 -1.10 -10.28
N ALA A 79 -7.87 -2.18 -9.94
CA ALA A 79 -8.20 -3.53 -10.39
C ALA A 79 -9.59 -3.98 -9.90
N HIS A 80 -9.91 -3.71 -8.63
CA HIS A 80 -11.23 -3.98 -8.05
C HIS A 80 -12.35 -3.31 -8.85
N VAL A 81 -12.22 -2.01 -9.16
CA VAL A 81 -13.22 -1.27 -9.94
C VAL A 81 -13.39 -1.86 -11.33
N LEU A 82 -12.31 -2.29 -12.01
CA LEU A 82 -12.42 -2.87 -13.34
C LEU A 82 -13.24 -4.16 -13.35
N TRP A 83 -13.06 -5.05 -12.37
CA TRP A 83 -13.86 -6.28 -12.26
C TRP A 83 -15.28 -5.99 -11.75
N GLU A 84 -15.43 -5.13 -10.76
CA GLU A 84 -16.74 -4.79 -10.18
C GLU A 84 -17.68 -4.13 -11.18
N GLU A 85 -17.12 -3.27 -12.07
CA GLU A 85 -17.88 -2.58 -13.13
C GLU A 85 -18.03 -3.39 -14.42
N GLY A 86 -17.52 -4.65 -14.44
CA GLY A 86 -17.60 -5.53 -15.62
C GLY A 86 -16.79 -5.03 -16.82
N LEU A 87 -15.74 -4.24 -16.58
CA LEU A 87 -14.79 -3.79 -17.61
C LEU A 87 -13.73 -4.84 -17.93
N LEU A 88 -13.57 -5.82 -17.03
CA LEU A 88 -12.79 -7.04 -17.20
C LEU A 88 -13.59 -8.23 -16.67
N GLU A 89 -13.48 -9.37 -17.37
CA GLU A 89 -13.98 -10.63 -16.84
C GLU A 89 -13.13 -11.11 -15.66
N PRO A 90 -13.67 -11.84 -14.67
CA PRO A 90 -12.91 -12.32 -13.52
C PRO A 90 -11.67 -13.17 -13.87
N SER A 91 -11.66 -13.82 -15.03
CA SER A 91 -10.53 -14.62 -15.54
C SER A 91 -9.44 -13.79 -16.23
N GLU A 92 -9.72 -12.54 -16.55
CA GLU A 92 -8.78 -11.66 -17.23
C GLU A 92 -7.81 -11.02 -16.24
N THR A 93 -6.55 -10.87 -16.66
CA THR A 93 -5.54 -10.14 -15.91
C THR A 93 -5.68 -8.64 -16.16
N ALA A 94 -5.88 -7.86 -15.12
CA ALA A 94 -5.79 -6.41 -15.20
C ALA A 94 -4.34 -6.00 -15.51
N ARG A 95 -4.14 -5.23 -16.59
CA ARG A 95 -2.83 -4.76 -17.08
C ARG A 95 -2.79 -3.24 -17.02
N PHE A 96 -1.80 -2.70 -16.32
CA PHE A 96 -1.65 -1.27 -16.11
C PHE A 96 -0.32 -0.77 -16.65
N HIS A 97 -0.36 0.12 -17.63
CA HIS A 97 0.79 0.86 -18.14
C HIS A 97 1.03 2.09 -17.28
N THR A 98 2.16 2.13 -16.59
CA THR A 98 2.48 3.14 -15.59
C THR A 98 3.87 3.75 -15.81
N LEU A 99 4.21 4.81 -15.08
CA LEU A 99 5.56 5.38 -15.07
C LEU A 99 6.63 4.38 -14.55
N SER A 100 6.22 3.37 -13.77
CA SER A 100 7.11 2.30 -13.28
C SER A 100 7.10 1.04 -14.15
N GLY A 101 6.54 1.14 -15.38
CA GLY A 101 6.39 0.01 -16.29
C GLY A 101 5.05 -0.70 -16.16
N LEU A 102 4.98 -1.91 -16.68
CA LEU A 102 3.76 -2.71 -16.67
C LEU A 102 3.54 -3.33 -15.27
N LEU A 103 2.39 -3.03 -14.67
CA LEU A 103 1.88 -3.71 -13.48
C LEU A 103 0.71 -4.61 -13.87
N THR A 104 0.55 -5.70 -13.14
CA THR A 104 -0.56 -6.62 -13.34
C THR A 104 -1.22 -6.99 -12.03
N ALA A 105 -2.54 -7.19 -12.09
CA ALA A 105 -3.30 -7.78 -11.01
C ALA A 105 -4.13 -8.96 -11.55
N THR A 106 -4.26 -10.02 -10.76
CA THR A 106 -5.10 -11.19 -11.07
C THR A 106 -6.10 -11.40 -9.95
N LEU A 107 -7.30 -11.85 -10.30
CA LEU A 107 -8.33 -12.19 -9.33
C LEU A 107 -8.32 -13.69 -9.03
N ARG A 108 -8.17 -14.07 -7.75
CA ARG A 108 -8.26 -15.45 -7.28
C ARG A 108 -9.34 -15.56 -6.21
N GLY A 109 -10.51 -16.03 -6.62
CA GLY A 109 -11.70 -15.98 -5.76
C GLY A 109 -12.08 -14.52 -5.48
N ASP A 110 -11.97 -14.08 -4.24
CA ASP A 110 -12.22 -12.71 -3.80
C ASP A 110 -10.92 -11.93 -3.43
N CYS A 111 -9.77 -12.54 -3.68
CA CYS A 111 -8.45 -11.95 -3.42
C CYS A 111 -7.81 -11.50 -4.74
N MET A 112 -7.38 -10.26 -4.79
CA MET A 112 -6.61 -9.69 -5.89
C MET A 112 -5.12 -9.80 -5.58
N GLU A 113 -4.35 -10.41 -6.48
CA GLU A 113 -2.91 -10.61 -6.34
C GLU A 113 -2.13 -9.69 -7.30
N MET A 114 -1.12 -9.02 -6.78
CA MET A 114 -0.18 -8.19 -7.52
C MET A 114 1.25 -8.67 -7.28
N ASN A 115 2.10 -8.65 -8.31
CA ASN A 115 3.45 -9.17 -8.27
C ASN A 115 4.48 -8.03 -8.28
N PHE A 116 5.28 -7.92 -7.22
CA PHE A 116 6.29 -6.89 -7.04
C PHE A 116 7.70 -7.48 -6.85
N PRO A 117 8.78 -6.70 -7.11
CA PRO A 117 10.12 -7.10 -6.69
C PRO A 117 10.25 -7.11 -5.17
N ALA A 118 10.95 -8.11 -4.64
CA ALA A 118 11.34 -8.14 -3.24
C ALA A 118 12.25 -6.94 -2.91
N LYS A 119 12.09 -6.37 -1.72
CA LYS A 119 12.88 -5.25 -1.21
C LYS A 119 13.59 -5.67 0.08
N ARG A 120 14.62 -6.53 -0.08
CA ARG A 120 15.35 -7.08 1.07
C ARG A 120 16.05 -5.96 1.84
N GLU A 121 15.92 -6.01 3.15
CA GLU A 121 16.71 -5.17 4.05
C GLU A 121 18.09 -5.78 4.30
N GLN A 122 19.01 -4.95 4.78
CA GLN A 122 20.30 -5.34 5.32
C GLN A 122 20.44 -4.73 6.72
N PRO A 123 21.17 -5.39 7.64
CA PRO A 123 21.45 -4.81 8.95
C PRO A 123 21.99 -3.38 8.82
N ALA A 124 21.47 -2.47 9.62
CA ALA A 124 21.83 -1.05 9.55
C ALA A 124 21.79 -0.38 10.91
N GLU A 125 22.63 0.64 11.09
CA GLU A 125 22.55 1.53 12.23
C GLU A 125 21.50 2.62 11.98
N PRO A 126 20.52 2.81 12.87
CA PRO A 126 19.50 3.84 12.69
C PRO A 126 20.05 5.22 13.06
N PRO A 127 19.52 6.30 12.47
CA PRO A 127 19.74 7.65 13.01
C PRO A 127 19.28 7.73 14.47
N ALA A 128 20.03 8.45 15.31
CA ALA A 128 19.72 8.55 16.74
C ALA A 128 18.29 9.08 17.01
N ASP A 129 17.84 10.03 16.21
CA ASP A 129 16.51 10.63 16.34
C ASP A 129 15.37 9.66 15.96
N LEU A 130 15.63 8.66 15.13
CA LEU A 130 14.63 7.65 14.76
C LEU A 130 14.20 6.82 15.97
N LEU A 131 15.15 6.31 16.75
CA LEU A 131 14.83 5.55 17.97
C LEU A 131 14.19 6.41 19.06
N ARG A 132 14.61 7.67 19.17
CA ARG A 132 14.00 8.63 20.11
C ARG A 132 12.56 8.94 19.73
N ALA A 133 12.30 9.14 18.43
CA ALA A 133 10.95 9.44 17.92
C ALA A 133 9.97 8.28 18.15
N LEU A 134 10.45 7.04 18.04
CA LEU A 134 9.62 5.85 18.21
C LEU A 134 9.53 5.39 19.67
N ALA A 135 10.47 5.79 20.53
CA ALA A 135 10.55 5.39 21.93
C ALA A 135 10.52 3.85 22.15
N VAL A 136 11.10 3.08 21.23
CA VAL A 136 11.14 1.60 21.29
C VAL A 136 12.56 1.07 21.40
N LYS A 137 12.69 -0.18 21.87
CA LYS A 137 13.93 -0.94 21.85
C LYS A 137 13.79 -2.08 20.85
N PRO A 138 14.24 -1.90 19.59
CA PRO A 138 14.13 -2.94 18.58
C PRO A 138 15.07 -4.11 18.91
N VAL A 139 14.64 -5.32 18.59
CA VAL A 139 15.47 -6.55 18.67
C VAL A 139 16.28 -6.75 17.39
N TYR A 140 15.88 -6.10 16.31
CA TYR A 140 16.60 -6.06 15.04
C TYR A 140 16.33 -4.74 14.30
N ILE A 141 17.33 -4.23 13.61
CA ILE A 141 17.23 -3.06 12.75
C ILE A 141 17.86 -3.37 11.40
N GLY A 142 17.09 -3.14 10.35
CA GLY A 142 17.55 -3.22 8.98
C GLY A 142 17.14 -2.00 8.17
N ARG A 143 17.68 -1.90 6.97
CA ARG A 143 17.35 -0.86 5.99
C ARG A 143 17.38 -1.44 4.58
N ASN A 144 16.43 -1.06 3.76
CA ASN A 144 16.50 -1.22 2.32
C ASN A 144 16.74 0.14 1.63
N ASP A 145 16.62 0.20 0.32
CA ASP A 145 16.83 1.43 -0.46
C ASP A 145 15.89 2.57 -0.04
N LEU A 146 14.73 2.26 0.53
CA LEU A 146 13.64 3.19 0.79
C LEU A 146 13.47 3.49 2.29
N ASP A 147 13.46 2.43 3.13
CA ASP A 147 12.92 2.48 4.48
C ASP A 147 13.81 1.78 5.50
N TYR A 148 13.71 2.20 6.74
CA TYR A 148 14.17 1.41 7.88
C TYR A 148 13.12 0.38 8.28
N LEU A 149 13.58 -0.81 8.70
CA LEU A 149 12.77 -1.85 9.30
C LEU A 149 13.25 -2.10 10.73
N LEU A 150 12.33 -1.97 11.68
CA LEU A 150 12.56 -2.24 13.10
C LEU A 150 11.68 -3.42 13.52
N GLN A 151 12.31 -4.53 13.90
CA GLN A 151 11.59 -5.60 14.59
C GLN A 151 11.58 -5.30 16.10
N VAL A 152 10.40 -5.31 16.70
CA VAL A 152 10.20 -5.19 18.15
C VAL A 152 9.82 -6.55 18.74
N ASP A 153 9.79 -6.63 20.07
CA ASP A 153 9.63 -7.85 20.84
C ASP A 153 8.20 -8.45 20.80
N SER A 154 7.17 -7.61 20.68
CA SER A 154 5.78 -8.06 20.77
C SER A 154 4.83 -7.33 19.83
N GLU A 155 3.69 -7.99 19.54
CA GLU A 155 2.57 -7.37 18.82
C GLU A 155 2.01 -6.17 19.58
N GLU A 156 1.96 -6.24 20.92
CA GLU A 156 1.48 -5.16 21.75
C GLU A 156 2.32 -3.89 21.57
N THR A 157 3.67 -4.02 21.52
CA THR A 157 4.56 -2.88 21.25
C THR A 157 4.26 -2.23 19.90
N VAL A 158 3.98 -3.01 18.84
CA VAL A 158 3.56 -2.46 17.53
C VAL A 158 2.25 -1.69 17.66
N ARG A 159 1.24 -2.28 18.32
CA ARG A 159 -0.11 -1.70 18.39
C ARG A 159 -0.18 -0.44 19.24
N THR A 160 0.59 -0.38 20.31
CA THR A 160 0.55 0.74 21.28
C THR A 160 1.54 1.85 20.95
N LEU A 161 2.37 1.67 19.92
CA LEU A 161 3.38 2.64 19.50
C LEU A 161 2.75 4.00 19.21
N ALA A 162 3.29 5.05 19.84
CA ALA A 162 2.87 6.44 19.66
C ALA A 162 4.10 7.30 19.28
N PRO A 163 4.43 7.39 17.97
CA PRO A 163 5.60 8.11 17.51
C PRO A 163 5.52 9.63 17.76
N ASP A 164 6.65 10.26 18.09
CA ASP A 164 6.81 11.68 17.93
C ASP A 164 7.02 12.01 16.45
N PHE A 165 5.92 12.35 15.76
CA PHE A 165 5.94 12.65 14.33
C PHE A 165 6.75 13.91 14.00
N ALA A 166 6.86 14.88 14.90
CA ALA A 166 7.66 16.07 14.68
C ALA A 166 9.16 15.71 14.62
N LEU A 167 9.60 14.87 15.54
CA LEU A 167 10.98 14.36 15.55
C LEU A 167 11.22 13.38 14.39
N LEU A 168 10.29 12.50 14.10
CA LEU A 168 10.41 11.52 13.01
C LEU A 168 10.48 12.18 11.62
N ARG A 169 9.80 13.33 11.44
CA ARG A 169 9.84 14.12 10.20
C ARG A 169 11.22 14.70 9.91
N SER A 170 12.01 14.97 10.93
CA SER A 170 13.38 15.47 10.77
C SER A 170 14.40 14.37 10.49
N ALA A 171 14.06 13.11 10.67
CA ALA A 171 14.95 11.99 10.39
C ALA A 171 15.18 11.84 8.86
N PRO A 172 16.43 11.59 8.41
CA PRO A 172 16.78 11.50 6.99
C PRO A 172 16.36 10.13 6.42
N VAL A 173 15.06 9.81 6.47
CA VAL A 173 14.49 8.53 6.03
C VAL A 173 13.17 8.77 5.29
N ARG A 174 12.86 7.98 4.26
CA ARG A 174 11.55 8.04 3.62
C ARG A 174 10.47 7.56 4.56
N GLY A 175 10.66 6.36 5.12
CA GLY A 175 9.70 5.72 6.01
C GLY A 175 10.34 4.73 6.97
N VAL A 176 9.52 4.32 7.92
CA VAL A 176 9.90 3.36 8.96
C VAL A 176 8.84 2.29 9.09
N ILE A 177 9.26 1.04 8.89
CA ILE A 177 8.47 -0.15 9.13
C ILE A 177 8.75 -0.61 10.56
N VAL A 178 7.73 -0.72 11.40
CA VAL A 178 7.82 -1.37 12.71
C VAL A 178 7.02 -2.65 12.67
N THR A 179 7.61 -3.79 13.08
CA THR A 179 7.00 -5.11 12.95
C THR A 179 7.31 -6.03 14.11
N ALA A 180 6.40 -6.97 14.38
CA ALA A 180 6.58 -8.08 15.32
C ALA A 180 5.89 -9.34 14.78
N LYS A 181 6.29 -10.49 15.31
CA LYS A 181 5.52 -11.72 15.11
C LYS A 181 4.12 -11.52 15.69
N SER A 182 3.09 -12.00 15.00
CA SER A 182 1.72 -11.90 15.52
C SER A 182 1.47 -12.90 16.64
N GLU A 183 0.76 -12.44 17.64
CA GLU A 183 0.17 -13.24 18.73
C GLU A 183 -1.33 -13.44 18.48
N SER A 184 -1.91 -12.67 17.55
CA SER A 184 -3.32 -12.73 17.18
C SER A 184 -3.58 -13.92 16.26
N PRO A 185 -4.63 -14.73 16.52
CA PRO A 185 -4.97 -15.87 15.67
C PRO A 185 -5.22 -15.46 14.21
N GLY A 186 -4.66 -16.24 13.29
CA GLY A 186 -4.87 -16.06 11.84
C GLY A 186 -3.94 -15.06 11.16
N PHE A 187 -2.98 -14.49 11.89
CA PHE A 187 -1.91 -13.66 11.32
C PHE A 187 -0.55 -14.21 11.68
N ASP A 188 0.42 -14.07 10.80
CA ASP A 188 1.80 -14.50 10.99
C ASP A 188 2.66 -13.39 11.59
N PHE A 189 2.43 -12.15 11.15
CA PHE A 189 3.09 -10.97 11.67
C PHE A 189 2.18 -9.73 11.62
N VAL A 190 2.56 -8.73 12.41
CA VAL A 190 1.93 -7.42 12.43
C VAL A 190 2.95 -6.34 12.07
N SER A 191 2.46 -5.23 11.51
CA SER A 191 3.30 -4.10 11.16
C SER A 191 2.57 -2.76 11.30
N ARG A 192 3.34 -1.66 11.35
CA ARG A 192 2.89 -0.29 11.11
C ARG A 192 3.93 0.40 10.23
N PHE A 193 3.50 1.42 9.49
CA PHE A 193 4.37 2.17 8.59
C PHE A 193 4.18 3.67 8.79
N PHE A 194 5.29 4.36 9.03
CA PHE A 194 5.34 5.80 9.30
C PHE A 194 6.24 6.50 8.28
N ALA A 195 5.75 7.55 7.64
CA ALA A 195 6.50 8.30 6.63
C ALA A 195 6.26 9.83 6.72
N PRO A 196 6.40 10.47 7.90
CA PRO A 196 6.10 11.89 8.06
C PRO A 196 7.02 12.80 7.24
N ALA A 197 8.22 12.37 6.87
CA ALA A 197 9.12 13.13 6.00
C ALA A 197 8.57 13.35 4.59
N VAL A 198 7.65 12.49 4.12
CA VAL A 198 6.95 12.64 2.83
C VAL A 198 5.48 13.09 3.00
N GLY A 199 5.13 13.59 4.19
CA GLY A 199 3.81 14.18 4.46
C GLY A 199 2.74 13.20 4.95
N ILE A 200 3.09 11.94 5.20
CA ILE A 200 2.16 10.91 5.67
C ILE A 200 2.61 10.44 7.05
N ASP A 201 1.96 10.91 8.11
CA ASP A 201 2.34 10.52 9.47
C ASP A 201 2.27 9.00 9.65
N GLU A 202 1.17 8.36 9.27
CA GLU A 202 1.02 6.90 9.22
C GLU A 202 0.21 6.48 8.00
N ASP A 203 0.75 5.55 7.19
CA ASP A 203 0.03 4.97 6.04
C ASP A 203 -0.81 3.77 6.50
N PRO A 204 -2.11 3.72 6.19
CA PRO A 204 -3.01 2.67 6.65
C PRO A 204 -2.61 1.25 6.27
N VAL A 205 -2.23 0.99 5.02
CA VAL A 205 -1.70 -0.30 4.52
C VAL A 205 -0.71 -0.05 3.39
N THR A 206 0.51 -0.53 3.56
CA THR A 206 1.66 -0.16 2.72
C THR A 206 2.20 -1.34 1.93
N GLY A 207 1.93 -1.37 0.63
CA GLY A 207 2.43 -2.44 -0.25
C GLY A 207 3.95 -2.54 -0.27
N SER A 208 4.67 -1.41 -0.41
CA SER A 208 6.13 -1.39 -0.45
C SER A 208 6.78 -1.92 0.84
N ALA A 209 6.16 -1.68 2.00
CA ALA A 209 6.61 -2.24 3.27
C ALA A 209 6.48 -3.78 3.27
N HIS A 210 5.40 -4.32 2.70
CA HIS A 210 5.19 -5.77 2.63
C HIS A 210 6.11 -6.45 1.60
N CYS A 211 6.61 -5.72 0.60
CA CYS A 211 7.70 -6.21 -0.26
C CYS A 211 9.03 -6.40 0.49
N CYS A 212 9.22 -5.70 1.61
CA CYS A 212 10.33 -5.89 2.53
C CYS A 212 10.01 -6.94 3.61
N LEU A 213 8.83 -6.84 4.22
CA LEU A 213 8.38 -7.73 5.29
C LEU A 213 8.24 -9.20 4.83
N GLY A 214 7.88 -9.43 3.57
CA GLY A 214 7.76 -10.77 3.00
C GLY A 214 9.05 -11.59 3.15
N PRO A 215 10.17 -11.22 2.49
CA PRO A 215 11.43 -11.93 2.64
C PRO A 215 11.95 -11.93 4.09
N PHE A 216 11.78 -10.84 4.83
CA PHE A 216 12.17 -10.72 6.23
C PHE A 216 11.51 -11.79 7.13
N TRP A 217 10.20 -11.94 7.04
CA TRP A 217 9.44 -12.89 7.86
C TRP A 217 9.52 -14.32 7.33
N LYS A 218 9.65 -14.52 5.98
CA LYS A 218 9.93 -15.83 5.40
C LYS A 218 11.13 -16.50 6.06
N GLU A 219 12.24 -15.79 6.19
CA GLU A 219 13.46 -16.31 6.79
C GLU A 219 13.29 -16.67 8.28
N ARG A 220 12.50 -15.88 9.02
CA ARG A 220 12.29 -16.07 10.47
C ARG A 220 11.23 -17.11 10.82
N LEU A 221 10.21 -17.26 9.97
CA LEU A 221 9.10 -18.18 10.21
C LEU A 221 9.21 -19.49 9.42
N GLY A 222 10.08 -19.55 8.42
CA GLY A 222 10.21 -20.71 7.53
C GLY A 222 8.98 -20.93 6.65
N LYS A 223 8.27 -19.85 6.28
CA LYS A 223 7.03 -19.88 5.49
C LYS A 223 7.16 -19.05 4.24
N ASP A 224 6.73 -19.58 3.09
CA ASP A 224 6.62 -18.84 1.83
C ASP A 224 5.34 -18.01 1.74
N GLU A 225 4.27 -18.50 2.34
CA GLU A 225 2.95 -17.86 2.37
C GLU A 225 2.61 -17.42 3.79
N MET A 226 2.25 -16.16 3.94
CA MET A 226 1.97 -15.53 5.22
C MET A 226 0.77 -14.61 5.12
N ARG A 227 0.08 -14.45 6.23
CA ARG A 227 -1.00 -13.48 6.38
C ARG A 227 -0.58 -12.40 7.37
N ALA A 228 -0.48 -11.17 6.89
CA ALA A 228 -0.06 -10.02 7.66
C ALA A 228 -1.24 -9.14 8.07
N TYR A 229 -1.11 -8.46 9.20
CA TYR A 229 -2.00 -7.39 9.59
C TYR A 229 -1.21 -6.10 9.79
N GLN A 230 -1.52 -5.04 9.02
CA GLN A 230 -0.97 -3.72 9.30
C GLN A 230 -1.90 -3.03 10.31
N ALA A 231 -1.37 -2.79 11.52
CA ALA A 231 -2.12 -2.38 12.71
C ALA A 231 -2.23 -0.85 12.85
N SER A 232 -2.48 -0.16 11.74
CA SER A 232 -2.85 1.27 11.75
C SER A 232 -4.23 1.49 12.36
N ALA A 233 -4.65 2.75 12.53
CA ALA A 233 -5.99 3.09 13.03
C ALA A 233 -7.12 2.48 12.18
N ARG A 234 -6.92 2.32 10.86
CA ARG A 234 -7.88 1.67 9.95
C ARG A 234 -7.69 0.16 9.89
N GLY A 235 -6.46 -0.29 10.07
CA GLY A 235 -6.08 -1.69 9.93
C GLY A 235 -6.23 -2.23 8.51
N GLY A 236 -5.54 -3.33 8.19
CA GLY A 236 -5.74 -4.01 6.92
C GLY A 236 -4.99 -5.34 6.84
N VAL A 237 -5.47 -6.21 5.98
CA VAL A 237 -4.97 -7.58 5.83
C VAL A 237 -4.25 -7.72 4.50
N VAL A 238 -3.00 -8.15 4.54
CA VAL A 238 -2.19 -8.42 3.36
C VAL A 238 -1.82 -9.90 3.35
N GLN A 239 -2.16 -10.59 2.28
CA GLN A 239 -1.59 -11.91 1.98
C GLN A 239 -0.24 -11.69 1.32
N VAL A 240 0.79 -12.38 1.78
CA VAL A 240 2.17 -12.21 1.32
C VAL A 240 2.71 -13.56 0.91
N ARG A 241 3.11 -13.72 -0.36
CA ARG A 241 3.77 -14.93 -0.85
C ARG A 241 5.10 -14.55 -1.49
N VAL A 242 6.17 -15.21 -1.07
CA VAL A 242 7.54 -14.92 -1.53
C VAL A 242 8.01 -15.99 -2.50
N GLU A 243 8.27 -15.59 -3.73
CA GLU A 243 8.72 -16.45 -4.85
C GLU A 243 10.08 -15.94 -5.36
N GLY A 244 11.17 -16.47 -4.81
CA GLY A 244 12.53 -16.01 -5.14
C GLY A 244 12.72 -14.52 -4.85
N GLU A 245 12.98 -13.74 -5.89
CA GLU A 245 13.12 -12.27 -5.82
C GLU A 245 11.81 -11.51 -6.07
N ARG A 246 10.68 -12.23 -6.00
CA ARG A 246 9.35 -11.63 -6.16
C ARG A 246 8.51 -11.79 -4.90
N VAL A 247 7.64 -10.83 -4.65
CA VAL A 247 6.65 -10.86 -3.60
C VAL A 247 5.28 -10.65 -4.22
N ILE A 248 4.40 -11.61 -4.03
CA ILE A 248 3.01 -11.53 -4.42
C ILE A 248 2.26 -10.97 -3.21
N LEU A 249 1.64 -9.80 -3.40
CA LEU A 249 0.79 -9.18 -2.40
C LEU A 249 -0.67 -9.39 -2.78
N GLY A 250 -1.41 -10.02 -1.89
CA GLY A 250 -2.83 -10.29 -2.05
C GLY A 250 -3.67 -9.48 -1.08
N GLY A 251 -4.83 -9.03 -1.56
CA GLY A 251 -5.81 -8.32 -0.73
C GLY A 251 -7.20 -8.32 -1.33
N ARG A 252 -8.17 -8.00 -0.49
CA ARG A 252 -9.55 -7.69 -0.92
C ARG A 252 -9.72 -6.18 -0.99
N ALA A 253 -10.80 -5.74 -1.63
CA ALA A 253 -11.20 -4.36 -1.57
C ALA A 253 -12.72 -4.24 -1.52
N VAL A 254 -13.20 -3.08 -1.10
CA VAL A 254 -14.63 -2.79 -1.03
C VAL A 254 -14.89 -1.35 -1.49
N THR A 255 -15.81 -1.17 -2.43
CA THR A 255 -16.26 0.14 -2.88
C THR A 255 -17.18 0.76 -1.81
N VAL A 256 -16.84 1.95 -1.34
CA VAL A 256 -17.61 2.68 -0.33
C VAL A 256 -18.36 3.88 -0.89
N LEU A 257 -17.98 4.36 -2.07
CA LEU A 257 -18.66 5.45 -2.76
C LEU A 257 -18.56 5.29 -4.28
N ARG A 258 -19.65 5.58 -4.97
CA ARG A 258 -19.74 5.76 -6.43
C ARG A 258 -20.34 7.11 -6.73
N GLY A 259 -19.80 7.83 -7.72
CA GLY A 259 -20.28 9.13 -8.10
C GLY A 259 -19.84 9.57 -9.49
N GLU A 260 -20.12 10.81 -9.81
CA GLU A 260 -19.69 11.48 -11.03
C GLU A 260 -19.01 12.80 -10.70
N LEU A 261 -17.87 13.06 -11.33
CA LEU A 261 -17.26 14.39 -11.38
C LEU A 261 -17.95 15.20 -12.45
N LEU A 262 -18.38 16.39 -12.09
CA LEU A 262 -19.13 17.30 -12.97
C LEU A 262 -18.22 18.36 -13.63
N VAL A 263 -16.90 18.13 -13.67
CA VAL A 263 -15.84 19.05 -14.13
C VAL A 263 -15.03 18.50 -15.28
#